data_2656ad09927ff21e9cea4adf847eafad
#
_entry.id   2656ad09927ff21e9cea4adf847eafad
#
_cell.length_a   1.000
_cell.length_b   1.000
_cell.length_c   1.000
_cell.angle_alpha   90.00
_cell.angle_beta   90.00
_cell.angle_gamma   90.00
#
_symmetry.space_group_name_H-M   'P 1'
#
loop_
_entity.id
_entity.type
_entity.pdbx_description
1 polymer ?
#
loop_
_entity_poly.entity_id
_entity_poly.type
_entity_poly.pdbx_seq_one_letter_code
_entity_poly.pdbx_strand_id
1 'polypeptide(L)'
;MVSIKFRFGGKPIRLPHYIISRDGRILKLIDEELNGYFTNNDRINAKSIVVCLENLGWLEKEPLKQHHINWIGNIYKEKVFDRKWRDYFFWHPYTEIQIEKTAELCLELMEKYKIEKNFIGHNTKVKGVESYIGIITRSNFDEFATDLSPAFNFEKFNKLLNDE
;
A
#
# COMPACT_ATOMS: atom_id res chain seq x y z
N MET A 1 5.58 -2.41 -25.85
CA MET A 1 5.31 -2.04 -24.44
C MET A 1 5.48 -0.53 -24.31
N VAL A 2 4.42 0.20 -24.02
CA VAL A 2 4.48 1.66 -23.89
C VAL A 2 4.65 1.98 -22.41
N SER A 3 5.80 2.55 -22.04
CA SER A 3 6.02 3.06 -20.69
C SER A 3 5.62 4.53 -20.65
N ILE A 4 4.55 4.84 -19.95
CA ILE A 4 4.14 6.23 -19.71
C ILE A 4 4.90 6.73 -18.50
N LYS A 5 5.84 7.67 -18.73
CA LYS A 5 6.58 8.34 -17.65
C LYS A 5 6.03 9.75 -17.49
N PHE A 6 5.31 9.97 -16.42
CA PHE A 6 4.93 11.31 -16.01
C PHE A 6 6.10 11.94 -15.23
N ARG A 7 6.44 13.19 -15.57
CA ARG A 7 7.45 13.96 -14.86
C ARG A 7 6.87 15.29 -14.42
N PHE A 8 6.99 15.57 -13.13
CA PHE A 8 6.74 16.91 -12.60
C PHE A 8 8.08 17.47 -12.10
N GLY A 9 8.49 18.64 -12.58
CA GLY A 9 9.78 19.22 -12.22
C GLY A 9 10.99 18.33 -12.58
N GLY A 10 10.91 17.50 -13.63
CA GLY A 10 11.98 16.60 -14.06
C GLY A 10 12.09 15.28 -13.30
N LYS A 11 11.30 15.08 -12.23
CA LYS A 11 11.27 13.82 -11.47
C LYS A 11 10.15 12.89 -11.99
N PRO A 12 10.37 11.57 -12.02
CA PRO A 12 9.31 10.64 -12.38
C PRO A 12 8.20 10.70 -11.32
N ILE A 13 6.94 10.78 -11.78
CA ILE A 13 5.78 10.67 -10.91
C ILE A 13 5.49 9.19 -10.71
N ARG A 14 5.26 8.78 -9.46
CA ARG A 14 4.80 7.43 -9.15
C ARG A 14 3.37 7.25 -9.65
N LEU A 15 3.15 6.19 -10.41
CA LEU A 15 1.86 5.89 -11.02
C LEU A 15 1.47 4.43 -10.72
N PRO A 16 0.56 4.20 -9.77
CA PRO A 16 0.00 2.87 -9.53
C PRO A 16 -1.04 2.55 -10.61
N HIS A 17 -1.44 1.27 -10.73
CA HIS A 17 -2.54 0.84 -11.58
C HIS A 17 -3.88 1.24 -10.97
N TYR A 18 -4.00 1.09 -9.65
CA TYR A 18 -5.21 1.37 -8.90
C TYR A 18 -4.94 2.22 -7.66
N ILE A 19 -5.91 3.06 -7.33
CA ILE A 19 -5.99 3.72 -6.03
C ILE A 19 -7.32 3.32 -5.39
N ILE A 20 -7.27 2.93 -4.11
CA ILE A 20 -8.46 2.68 -3.29
C ILE A 20 -8.56 3.79 -2.26
N SER A 21 -9.62 4.59 -2.36
CA SER A 21 -9.90 5.69 -1.46
C SER A 21 -10.42 5.18 -0.10
N ARG A 22 -10.45 6.06 0.90
CA ARG A 22 -10.89 5.71 2.25
C ARG A 22 -12.36 5.31 2.34
N ASP A 23 -13.18 5.77 1.41
CA ASP A 23 -14.59 5.39 1.27
C ASP A 23 -14.83 4.13 0.41
N GLY A 24 -13.74 3.45 0.01
CA GLY A 24 -13.78 2.20 -0.74
C GLY A 24 -13.94 2.35 -2.25
N ARG A 25 -13.92 3.56 -2.81
CA ARG A 25 -13.92 3.74 -4.27
C ARG A 25 -12.62 3.26 -4.88
N ILE A 26 -12.73 2.50 -5.96
CA ILE A 26 -11.58 1.99 -6.72
C ILE A 26 -11.41 2.84 -7.96
N LEU A 27 -10.25 3.45 -8.11
CA LEU A 27 -9.87 4.26 -9.27
C LEU A 27 -8.80 3.51 -10.06
N LYS A 28 -9.11 3.11 -11.28
CA LYS A 28 -8.12 2.57 -12.22
C LYS A 28 -7.45 3.74 -12.95
N LEU A 29 -6.12 3.80 -12.92
CA LEU A 29 -5.33 4.87 -13.52
C LEU A 29 -4.66 4.45 -14.82
N ILE A 30 -4.18 3.22 -14.89
CA ILE A 30 -3.55 2.64 -16.07
C ILE A 30 -3.95 1.17 -16.21
N ASP A 31 -3.83 0.63 -17.42
CA ASP A 31 -4.08 -0.78 -17.68
C ASP A 31 -3.00 -1.66 -17.06
N GLU A 32 -3.38 -2.82 -16.57
CA GLU A 32 -2.50 -3.77 -15.86
C GLU A 32 -1.38 -4.32 -16.76
N GLU A 33 -1.57 -4.27 -18.08
CA GLU A 33 -0.56 -4.67 -19.08
C GLU A 33 0.58 -3.66 -19.23
N LEU A 34 0.40 -2.46 -18.70
CA LEU A 34 1.42 -1.42 -18.69
C LEU A 34 2.26 -1.55 -17.41
N ASN A 35 3.53 -1.17 -17.49
CA ASN A 35 4.36 -1.15 -16.28
C ASN A 35 3.99 0.06 -15.41
N GLY A 36 3.52 -0.19 -14.20
CA GLY A 36 3.41 0.84 -13.17
C GLY A 36 4.82 1.33 -12.79
N TYR A 37 4.96 2.62 -12.55
CA TYR A 37 6.21 3.18 -12.00
C TYR A 37 5.96 3.66 -10.57
N PHE A 38 6.08 2.76 -9.61
CA PHE A 38 5.75 3.07 -8.22
C PHE A 38 6.92 2.92 -7.25
N THR A 39 7.83 2.00 -7.53
CA THR A 39 8.99 1.72 -6.68
C THR A 39 10.30 2.10 -7.36
N ASN A 40 11.39 2.08 -6.59
CA ASN A 40 12.75 2.23 -7.13
C ASN A 40 13.33 0.89 -7.65
N ASN A 41 12.52 -0.18 -7.68
CA ASN A 41 12.90 -1.50 -8.17
C ASN A 41 12.19 -1.80 -9.49
N ASP A 42 12.90 -1.64 -10.61
CA ASP A 42 12.33 -1.83 -11.95
C ASP A 42 11.87 -3.28 -12.20
N ARG A 43 12.50 -4.28 -11.56
CA ARG A 43 12.10 -5.69 -11.68
C ARG A 43 10.73 -5.93 -11.04
N ILE A 44 10.47 -5.31 -9.90
CA ILE A 44 9.17 -5.37 -9.23
C ILE A 44 8.15 -4.59 -10.04
N ASN A 45 8.47 -3.36 -10.47
CA ASN A 45 7.57 -2.55 -11.30
C ASN A 45 7.11 -3.27 -12.58
N ALA A 46 8.03 -4.02 -13.23
CA ALA A 46 7.74 -4.71 -14.49
C ALA A 46 6.91 -6.00 -14.33
N LYS A 47 6.76 -6.51 -13.11
CA LYS A 47 6.09 -7.79 -12.82
C LYS A 47 4.91 -7.65 -11.88
N SER A 48 4.51 -6.43 -11.55
CA SER A 48 3.51 -6.22 -10.51
C SER A 48 2.37 -5.31 -10.97
N ILE A 49 1.17 -5.67 -10.60
CA ILE A 49 0.04 -4.76 -10.59
C ILE A 49 0.09 -4.02 -9.25
N VAL A 50 0.15 -2.69 -9.31
CA VAL A 50 0.33 -1.85 -8.12
C VAL A 50 -1.02 -1.29 -7.68
N VAL A 51 -1.42 -1.62 -6.46
CA VAL A 51 -2.60 -1.09 -5.80
C VAL A 51 -2.16 -0.17 -4.66
N CYS A 52 -2.58 1.07 -4.71
CA CYS A 52 -2.28 2.08 -3.71
C CYS A 52 -3.50 2.36 -2.83
N LEU A 53 -3.33 2.39 -1.52
CA LEU A 53 -4.41 2.73 -0.60
C LEU A 53 -4.23 4.17 -0.12
N GLU A 54 -5.28 4.98 -0.20
CA GLU A 54 -5.28 6.33 0.34
C GLU A 54 -5.09 6.30 1.86
N ASN A 55 -3.95 6.79 2.33
CA ASN A 55 -3.63 6.82 3.75
C ASN A 55 -2.57 7.91 4.03
N LEU A 56 -2.63 8.57 5.18
CA LEU A 56 -1.64 9.56 5.59
C LEU A 56 -0.33 8.93 6.08
N GLY A 57 -0.31 7.63 6.35
CA GLY A 57 0.85 6.94 6.88
C GLY A 57 1.09 7.22 8.36
N TRP A 58 2.33 7.56 8.71
CA TRP A 58 2.71 7.86 10.08
C TRP A 58 2.29 9.27 10.50
N LEU A 59 2.08 9.42 11.81
CA LEU A 59 1.69 10.65 12.47
C LEU A 59 2.69 10.93 13.60
N GLU A 60 2.99 12.19 13.83
CA GLU A 60 3.82 12.63 14.95
C GLU A 60 2.97 13.27 16.04
N LYS A 61 3.28 12.96 17.29
CA LYS A 61 2.67 13.66 18.42
C LYS A 61 3.44 14.94 18.69
N GLU A 62 2.77 16.08 18.66
CA GLU A 62 3.40 17.34 18.98
C GLU A 62 3.67 17.42 20.50
N PRO A 63 4.94 17.62 20.95
CA PRO A 63 5.31 17.43 22.36
C PRO A 63 4.57 18.31 23.37
N LEU A 64 4.13 19.51 22.94
CA LEU A 64 3.47 20.50 23.77
C LEU A 64 1.96 20.59 23.57
N LYS A 65 1.42 19.79 22.66
CA LYS A 65 0.00 19.82 22.28
C LYS A 65 -0.59 18.41 22.31
N GLN A 66 -1.90 18.34 22.55
CA GLN A 66 -2.61 17.04 22.62
C GLN A 66 -3.09 16.52 21.26
N HIS A 67 -2.48 16.95 20.15
CA HIS A 67 -2.84 16.51 18.82
C HIS A 67 -1.66 15.90 18.08
N HIS A 68 -1.98 15.19 17.03
CA HIS A 68 -1.00 14.64 16.11
C HIS A 68 -0.91 15.52 14.86
N ILE A 69 0.23 15.49 14.19
CA ILE A 69 0.45 16.12 12.90
C ILE A 69 0.82 15.05 11.88
N ASN A 70 0.42 15.25 10.63
CA ASN A 70 0.85 14.39 9.53
C ASN A 70 2.17 14.91 8.93
N TRP A 71 2.77 14.13 8.04
CA TRP A 71 4.05 14.42 7.40
C TRP A 71 4.08 15.72 6.56
N ILE A 72 2.93 16.33 6.24
CA ILE A 72 2.82 17.64 5.60
C ILE A 72 2.55 18.78 6.59
N GLY A 73 2.59 18.49 7.90
CA GLY A 73 2.43 19.49 8.96
C GLY A 73 0.98 19.84 9.32
N ASN A 74 -0.02 19.14 8.77
CA ASN A 74 -1.42 19.39 9.10
C ASN A 74 -1.82 18.69 10.40
N ILE A 75 -2.65 19.36 11.20
CA ILE A 75 -3.20 18.82 12.45
C ILE A 75 -4.15 17.66 12.11
N TYR A 76 -3.91 16.54 12.80
CA TYR A 76 -4.75 15.34 12.73
C TYR A 76 -5.53 15.19 14.04
N LYS A 77 -6.86 15.15 13.96
CA LYS A 77 -7.77 15.15 15.12
C LYS A 77 -8.56 13.86 15.28
N GLU A 78 -8.44 12.93 14.33
CA GLU A 78 -9.18 11.68 14.38
C GLU A 78 -8.44 10.63 15.24
N LYS A 79 -9.07 9.47 15.42
CA LYS A 79 -8.47 8.34 16.13
C LYS A 79 -7.18 7.89 15.45
N VAL A 80 -6.13 7.71 16.22
CA VAL A 80 -4.85 7.17 15.77
C VAL A 80 -4.75 5.69 16.13
N PHE A 81 -3.96 4.96 15.37
CA PHE A 81 -3.51 3.62 15.73
C PHE A 81 -2.14 3.73 16.39
N ASP A 82 -2.05 3.31 17.67
CA ASP A 82 -0.84 3.40 18.48
C ASP A 82 -0.11 2.05 18.44
N ARG A 83 1.02 2.01 17.77
CA ARG A 83 1.93 0.86 17.73
C ARG A 83 3.30 1.28 17.24
N LYS A 84 4.34 1.03 18.06
CA LYS A 84 5.71 1.25 17.61
C LYS A 84 6.06 0.30 16.46
N TRP A 85 6.47 0.90 15.35
CA TRP A 85 7.05 0.18 14.22
C TRP A 85 8.04 1.08 13.49
N ARG A 86 9.25 0.59 13.28
CA ARG A 86 10.39 1.41 12.82
C ARG A 86 10.59 2.60 13.76
N ASP A 87 10.69 3.81 13.23
CA ASP A 87 10.91 5.04 14.03
C ASP A 87 9.61 5.77 14.42
N TYR A 88 8.44 5.16 14.13
CA TYR A 88 7.13 5.80 14.34
C TYR A 88 6.28 5.03 15.34
N PHE A 89 5.37 5.77 15.99
CA PHE A 89 4.49 5.22 17.03
C PHE A 89 3.01 5.34 16.65
N PHE A 90 2.64 6.36 15.90
CA PHE A 90 1.26 6.70 15.61
C PHE A 90 1.00 6.61 14.11
N TRP A 91 -0.15 6.01 13.75
CA TRP A 91 -0.50 5.72 12.37
C TRP A 91 -1.92 6.14 12.07
N HIS A 92 -2.12 6.62 10.86
CA HIS A 92 -3.46 6.82 10.30
C HIS A 92 -4.11 5.46 10.05
N PRO A 93 -5.28 5.15 10.68
CA PRO A 93 -5.96 3.88 10.48
C PRO A 93 -6.45 3.71 9.03
N TYR A 94 -6.46 2.48 8.54
CA TYR A 94 -7.23 2.12 7.35
C TYR A 94 -8.68 1.89 7.72
N THR A 95 -9.61 2.18 6.80
CA THR A 95 -11.03 1.92 7.01
C THR A 95 -11.38 0.47 6.71
N GLU A 96 -12.42 -0.06 7.33
CA GLU A 96 -12.90 -1.43 7.08
C GLU A 96 -13.28 -1.62 5.61
N ILE A 97 -14.06 -0.70 5.05
CA ILE A 97 -14.47 -0.75 3.65
C ILE A 97 -13.26 -0.70 2.68
N GLN A 98 -12.20 0.04 3.03
CA GLN A 98 -10.98 0.10 2.23
C GLN A 98 -10.28 -1.27 2.21
N ILE A 99 -10.22 -1.98 3.34
CA ILE A 99 -9.65 -3.33 3.44
C ILE A 99 -10.48 -4.33 2.62
N GLU A 100 -11.80 -4.28 2.75
CA GLU A 100 -12.73 -5.15 2.01
C GLU A 100 -12.59 -4.94 0.50
N LYS A 101 -12.65 -3.70 0.04
CA LYS A 101 -12.49 -3.38 -1.39
C LYS A 101 -11.10 -3.70 -1.93
N THR A 102 -10.07 -3.67 -1.08
CA THR A 102 -8.74 -4.13 -1.45
C THR A 102 -8.72 -5.65 -1.67
N ALA A 103 -9.36 -6.41 -0.78
CA ALA A 103 -9.44 -7.86 -0.93
C ALA A 103 -10.24 -8.27 -2.18
N GLU A 104 -11.40 -7.64 -2.42
CA GLU A 104 -12.23 -7.86 -3.61
C GLU A 104 -11.41 -7.63 -4.89
N LEU A 105 -10.77 -6.47 -5.01
CA LEU A 105 -9.93 -6.15 -6.18
C LEU A 105 -8.77 -7.15 -6.34
N CYS A 106 -8.12 -7.54 -5.25
CA CYS A 106 -7.03 -8.52 -5.30
C CYS A 106 -7.53 -9.87 -5.81
N LEU A 107 -8.69 -10.34 -5.35
CA LEU A 107 -9.29 -11.61 -5.81
C LEU A 107 -9.63 -11.56 -7.30
N GLU A 108 -10.24 -10.48 -7.79
CA GLU A 108 -10.53 -10.27 -9.21
C GLU A 108 -9.25 -10.32 -10.07
N LEU A 109 -8.20 -9.63 -9.64
CA LEU A 109 -6.92 -9.62 -10.34
C LEU A 109 -6.22 -10.98 -10.31
N MET A 110 -6.28 -11.68 -9.17
CA MET A 110 -5.71 -13.03 -9.02
C MET A 110 -6.40 -14.03 -9.93
N GLU A 111 -7.72 -13.97 -10.03
CA GLU A 111 -8.49 -14.82 -10.95
C GLU A 111 -8.16 -14.50 -12.42
N LYS A 112 -8.19 -13.21 -12.79
CA LYS A 112 -7.93 -12.72 -14.16
C LYS A 112 -6.55 -13.12 -14.67
N TYR A 113 -5.53 -13.01 -13.83
CA TYR A 113 -4.12 -13.20 -14.20
C TYR A 113 -3.54 -14.53 -13.72
N LYS A 114 -4.37 -15.40 -13.12
CA LYS A 114 -3.96 -16.72 -12.58
C LYS A 114 -2.82 -16.59 -11.56
N ILE A 115 -2.92 -15.60 -10.69
CA ILE A 115 -1.96 -15.38 -9.60
C ILE A 115 -2.41 -16.22 -8.39
N GLU A 116 -1.45 -16.86 -7.72
CA GLU A 116 -1.73 -17.66 -6.52
C GLU A 116 -2.25 -16.79 -5.38
N LYS A 117 -3.22 -17.29 -4.60
CA LYS A 117 -3.81 -16.62 -3.42
C LYS A 117 -2.84 -16.61 -2.22
N ASN A 118 -1.61 -16.21 -2.45
CA ASN A 118 -0.57 -16.12 -1.43
C ASN A 118 -0.40 -14.67 -0.97
N PHE A 119 -0.27 -14.48 0.34
CA PHE A 119 0.01 -13.17 0.92
C PHE A 119 1.12 -13.30 1.96
N ILE A 120 2.24 -12.59 1.79
CA ILE A 120 3.36 -12.63 2.73
C ILE A 120 2.95 -12.10 4.12
N GLY A 121 2.16 -11.02 4.18
CA GLY A 121 1.62 -10.46 5.42
C GLY A 121 2.61 -9.81 6.37
N HIS A 122 3.89 -9.78 6.05
CA HIS A 122 4.93 -9.20 6.91
C HIS A 122 5.21 -7.73 6.59
N ASN A 123 5.33 -6.93 7.64
CA ASN A 123 5.78 -5.54 7.55
C ASN A 123 7.31 -5.39 7.62
N THR A 124 8.05 -6.32 7.09
CA THR A 124 9.51 -6.33 7.09
C THR A 124 10.06 -6.77 5.75
N LYS A 125 11.30 -6.41 5.48
CA LYS A 125 12.01 -6.86 4.28
C LYS A 125 12.15 -8.38 4.28
N VAL A 126 11.76 -9.01 3.17
CA VAL A 126 11.81 -10.46 2.97
C VAL A 126 12.83 -10.77 1.88
N LYS A 127 13.72 -11.72 2.14
CA LYS A 127 14.72 -12.14 1.16
C LYS A 127 14.06 -12.92 0.01
N GLY A 128 14.42 -12.57 -1.23
CA GLY A 128 13.92 -13.28 -2.41
C GLY A 128 12.50 -12.90 -2.85
N VAL A 129 11.97 -11.78 -2.34
CA VAL A 129 10.60 -11.31 -2.64
C VAL A 129 10.36 -11.04 -4.14
N GLU A 130 11.41 -10.78 -4.92
CA GLU A 130 11.31 -10.54 -6.37
C GLU A 130 10.85 -11.75 -7.18
N SER A 131 10.92 -12.95 -6.61
CA SER A 131 10.42 -14.20 -7.20
C SER A 131 9.14 -14.70 -6.57
N TYR A 132 8.58 -13.97 -5.61
CA TYR A 132 7.34 -14.35 -4.97
C TYR A 132 6.14 -14.16 -5.91
N ILE A 133 5.24 -15.14 -5.94
CA ILE A 133 3.96 -15.09 -6.67
C ILE A 133 2.84 -14.91 -5.66
N GLY A 134 2.10 -13.81 -5.78
CA GLY A 134 1.03 -13.44 -4.85
C GLY A 134 1.10 -11.97 -4.45
N ILE A 135 0.54 -11.64 -3.29
CA ILE A 135 0.49 -10.28 -2.77
C ILE A 135 1.71 -9.98 -1.90
N ILE A 136 2.38 -8.89 -2.22
CA ILE A 136 3.48 -8.31 -1.44
C ILE A 136 3.15 -6.86 -1.06
N THR A 137 3.71 -6.40 0.04
CA THR A 137 3.65 -4.98 0.42
C THR A 137 4.99 -4.31 0.12
N ARG A 138 5.00 -2.99 0.02
CA ARG A 138 6.24 -2.25 -0.24
C ARG A 138 7.29 -2.49 0.84
N SER A 139 6.90 -2.63 2.10
CA SER A 139 7.81 -2.93 3.20
C SER A 139 8.48 -4.31 3.10
N ASN A 140 7.96 -5.24 2.28
CA ASN A 140 8.59 -6.53 2.06
C ASN A 140 9.87 -6.47 1.22
N PHE A 141 10.05 -5.45 0.38
CA PHE A 141 11.26 -5.28 -0.45
C PHE A 141 12.03 -3.99 -0.19
N ASP A 142 11.42 -2.99 0.45
CA ASP A 142 12.03 -1.71 0.79
C ASP A 142 12.07 -1.56 2.32
N GLU A 143 13.25 -1.67 2.90
CA GLU A 143 13.43 -1.59 4.35
C GLU A 143 13.13 -0.22 4.96
N PHE A 144 13.11 0.82 4.14
CA PHE A 144 12.78 2.19 4.57
C PHE A 144 11.31 2.53 4.35
N ALA A 145 10.57 1.71 3.60
CA ALA A 145 9.15 1.95 3.37
C ALA A 145 8.31 1.72 4.62
N THR A 146 7.30 2.55 4.80
CA THR A 146 6.31 2.45 5.89
C THR A 146 4.94 1.99 5.41
N ASP A 147 4.88 1.43 4.21
CA ASP A 147 3.66 0.93 3.56
C ASP A 147 3.69 -0.62 3.45
N LEU A 148 2.66 -1.34 3.73
CA LEU A 148 1.52 -0.96 4.53
C LEU A 148 1.94 -0.81 6.00
N SER A 149 1.33 0.16 6.70
CA SER A 149 1.65 0.40 8.11
C SER A 149 1.03 -0.69 9.01
N PRO A 150 1.45 -0.79 10.29
CA PRO A 150 0.84 -1.74 11.24
C PRO A 150 -0.63 -1.43 11.56
N ALA A 151 -1.16 -0.30 11.11
CA ALA A 151 -2.58 0.03 11.20
C ALA A 151 -3.45 -0.71 10.17
N PHE A 152 -2.84 -1.37 9.17
CA PHE A 152 -3.55 -2.24 8.25
C PHE A 152 -3.91 -3.57 8.95
N ASN A 153 -5.16 -3.98 8.88
CA ASN A 153 -5.59 -5.24 9.48
C ASN A 153 -5.25 -6.42 8.57
N PHE A 154 -4.00 -6.91 8.69
CA PHE A 154 -3.46 -8.02 7.91
C PHE A 154 -4.24 -9.32 8.12
N GLU A 155 -4.73 -9.57 9.34
CA GLU A 155 -5.50 -10.77 9.67
C GLU A 155 -6.84 -10.77 8.94
N LYS A 156 -7.62 -9.67 9.05
CA LYS A 156 -8.88 -9.52 8.32
C LYS A 156 -8.67 -9.65 6.81
N PHE A 157 -7.65 -8.98 6.27
CA PHE A 157 -7.36 -9.03 4.84
C PHE A 157 -7.05 -10.47 4.38
N ASN A 158 -6.18 -11.17 5.11
CA ASN A 158 -5.85 -12.57 4.80
C ASN A 158 -7.08 -13.49 4.89
N LYS A 159 -7.96 -13.26 5.86
CA LYS A 159 -9.22 -14.00 5.98
C LYS A 159 -10.09 -13.76 4.75
N LEU A 160 -10.30 -12.52 4.34
CA LEU A 160 -11.09 -12.18 3.14
C LEU A 160 -10.55 -12.77 1.84
N LEU A 161 -9.22 -12.99 1.74
CA LEU A 161 -8.63 -13.64 0.57
C LEU A 161 -8.90 -15.16 0.52
N ASN A 162 -9.15 -15.80 1.67
CA ASN A 162 -9.22 -17.25 1.81
C ASN A 162 -10.62 -17.77 2.19
N ASP A 163 -11.52 -16.89 2.64
CA ASP A 163 -12.92 -17.26 2.87
C ASP A 163 -13.61 -17.42 1.49
N GLU A 164 -14.08 -18.65 1.18
CA GLU A 164 -14.94 -18.98 0.05
C GLU A 164 -16.40 -18.72 0.39
#